data_373a52786b402c3ba51785d7e796b74f
#
_entry.id   373a52786b402c3ba51785d7e796b74f
#
_cell.length_a   1.000
_cell.length_b   1.000
_cell.length_c   1.000
_cell.angle_alpha   90.00
_cell.angle_beta   90.00
_cell.angle_gamma   90.00
#
_symmetry.space_group_name_H-M   'P 1'
#
loop_
_entity.id
_entity.type
_entity.pdbx_description
1 polymer ?
#
loop_
_entity_poly.entity_id
_entity_poly.type
_entity_poly.pdbx_seq_one_letter_code
_entity_poly.pdbx_strand_id
1 'polypeptide(L)'
;MNINIKNLHIHICPMMVNKELNRVNESHLNATGSTPEESRCCRFTEAPDGIYIATKSGNCWKEEYFSECKEEAVGIAIVKGSHRIIVNKNGSDKELPLLDSDKVSGLKIHSTYRECVKDFNGYDNTEALLAFGSPAAEFCKKLGKQWYIPSGGEMDMMDEYGDDLDRMLPMIGGVPLPKGWHWSSTRYSSKRHFVLDWGCGYRACSVQIFINWVRAVSAVSLDSL
;
A
#
# COMPACT_ATOMS: atom_id res chain seq x y z
N MET A 1 10.61 46.79 -16.95
CA MET A 1 10.00 46.05 -15.83
C MET A 1 10.95 44.89 -15.49
N ASN A 2 11.80 45.08 -14.47
CA ASN A 2 12.75 44.02 -14.05
C ASN A 2 12.10 43.19 -12.96
N ILE A 3 11.83 41.92 -13.26
CA ILE A 3 11.33 40.97 -12.27
C ILE A 3 12.56 40.32 -11.61
N ASN A 4 12.75 40.61 -10.34
CA ASN A 4 13.83 40.06 -9.53
C ASN A 4 13.34 38.81 -8.84
N ILE A 5 13.69 37.64 -9.40
CA ILE A 5 13.40 36.32 -8.80
C ILE A 5 14.54 36.01 -7.82
N LYS A 6 14.39 36.43 -6.58
CA LYS A 6 15.18 35.95 -5.45
C LYS A 6 14.29 34.97 -4.66
N ASN A 7 14.83 33.78 -4.43
CA ASN A 7 14.30 32.65 -3.64
C ASN A 7 13.50 31.57 -4.41
N LEU A 8 14.20 30.88 -5.29
CA LEU A 8 13.83 29.53 -5.64
C LEU A 8 14.54 28.58 -4.64
N HIS A 9 13.85 28.15 -3.60
CA HIS A 9 14.34 27.08 -2.74
C HIS A 9 14.08 25.74 -3.44
N ILE A 10 15.12 25.24 -4.11
CA ILE A 10 15.10 23.86 -4.62
C ILE A 10 15.42 22.95 -3.42
N HIS A 11 14.41 22.31 -2.83
CA HIS A 11 14.63 21.22 -1.91
C HIS A 11 15.08 20.00 -2.70
N ILE A 12 16.38 19.78 -2.77
CA ILE A 12 16.96 18.52 -3.23
C ILE A 12 16.73 17.50 -2.11
N CYS A 13 15.95 16.46 -2.40
CA CYS A 13 15.70 15.36 -1.48
C CYS A 13 17.01 14.60 -1.19
N PRO A 14 17.50 14.53 0.07
CA PRO A 14 18.78 13.89 0.39
C PRO A 14 18.77 12.36 0.37
N MET A 15 17.66 11.72 0.00
CA MET A 15 17.50 10.26 0.15
C MET A 15 18.00 9.40 -1.02
N MET A 16 18.60 9.98 -2.07
CA MET A 16 19.08 9.16 -3.20
C MET A 16 20.49 8.53 -3.02
N VAL A 17 21.16 8.69 -1.90
CA VAL A 17 22.59 8.30 -1.79
C VAL A 17 22.85 7.03 -0.97
N ASN A 18 21.86 6.43 -0.29
CA ASN A 18 22.13 5.32 0.64
C ASN A 18 21.42 3.97 0.37
N LYS A 19 20.84 3.74 -0.82
CA LYS A 19 20.17 2.45 -1.10
C LYS A 19 21.08 1.36 -1.70
N GLU A 20 22.30 1.67 -2.09
CA GLU A 20 23.16 0.68 -2.77
C GLU A 20 24.15 -0.11 -1.87
N LEU A 21 24.30 0.21 -0.58
CA LEU A 21 25.37 -0.38 0.24
C LEU A 21 24.97 -1.54 1.15
N ASN A 22 23.70 -1.96 1.21
CA ASN A 22 23.28 -3.04 2.12
C ASN A 22 22.87 -4.36 1.45
N ARG A 23 23.24 -4.58 0.18
CA ARG A 23 22.91 -5.83 -0.54
C ARG A 23 24.00 -6.90 -0.54
N VAL A 24 25.03 -6.78 0.26
CA VAL A 24 26.08 -7.82 0.34
C VAL A 24 26.23 -8.26 1.78
N ASN A 25 25.75 -9.42 2.09
CA ASN A 25 26.03 -10.39 3.15
C ASN A 25 24.78 -10.83 3.91
N GLU A 26 24.19 -11.90 3.42
CA GLU A 26 23.63 -12.97 4.26
C GLU A 26 23.31 -14.18 3.36
N SER A 27 24.34 -14.85 2.89
CA SER A 27 24.24 -16.23 2.46
C SER A 27 25.03 -17.06 3.49
N HIS A 28 24.29 -17.77 4.35
CA HIS A 28 24.58 -19.13 4.79
C HIS A 28 23.80 -19.48 6.08
N LEU A 29 23.21 -20.68 6.01
CA LEU A 29 22.72 -21.54 7.09
C LEU A 29 21.20 -21.48 7.37
N ASN A 30 20.42 -22.35 6.70
CA ASN A 30 19.89 -23.56 7.32
C ASN A 30 19.05 -24.36 6.30
N ALA A 31 19.62 -25.45 5.84
CA ALA A 31 18.90 -26.44 5.05
C ALA A 31 17.99 -27.27 5.95
N THR A 32 16.73 -26.89 6.08
CA THR A 32 15.65 -27.82 6.38
C THR A 32 14.95 -28.10 5.05
N GLY A 33 14.98 -29.39 4.65
CA GLY A 33 14.59 -29.81 3.31
C GLY A 33 13.12 -29.52 2.98
N SER A 34 12.87 -28.37 2.41
CA SER A 34 11.66 -28.09 1.64
C SER A 34 11.84 -28.70 0.25
N THR A 35 10.79 -29.35 -0.27
CA THR A 35 10.79 -29.84 -1.66
C THR A 35 10.95 -28.66 -2.63
N PRO A 36 11.55 -28.82 -3.81
CA PRO A 36 11.74 -27.74 -4.77
C PRO A 36 10.45 -26.98 -5.12
N GLU A 37 9.29 -27.60 -4.99
CA GLU A 37 7.96 -26.99 -5.22
C GLU A 37 7.55 -26.00 -4.10
N GLU A 38 7.87 -26.30 -2.83
CA GLU A 38 7.57 -25.41 -1.69
C GLU A 38 8.36 -24.08 -1.73
N SER A 39 9.46 -24.05 -2.50
CA SER A 39 10.22 -22.81 -2.66
C SER A 39 9.65 -21.82 -3.67
N ARG A 40 8.74 -22.23 -4.58
CA ARG A 40 8.20 -21.42 -5.69
C ARG A 40 6.97 -20.61 -5.27
N CYS A 41 6.12 -21.22 -4.48
CA CYS A 41 4.92 -20.59 -3.92
C CYS A 41 4.63 -21.11 -2.51
N CYS A 42 3.82 -20.36 -1.77
CA CYS A 42 3.35 -20.71 -0.44
C CYS A 42 1.94 -20.13 -0.23
N ARG A 43 1.27 -20.52 0.83
CA ARG A 43 -0.01 -19.90 1.22
C ARG A 43 0.26 -18.47 1.74
N PHE A 44 -0.64 -17.53 1.43
CA PHE A 44 -0.52 -16.14 1.91
C PHE A 44 -0.37 -16.06 3.44
N THR A 45 -1.08 -16.91 4.17
CA THR A 45 -1.04 -16.98 5.64
C THR A 45 0.29 -17.47 6.21
N GLU A 46 1.09 -18.18 5.41
CA GLU A 46 2.34 -18.84 5.79
C GLU A 46 3.56 -18.20 5.14
N ALA A 47 3.34 -17.25 4.22
CA ALA A 47 4.43 -16.60 3.48
C ALA A 47 5.40 -15.91 4.45
N PRO A 48 6.71 -16.14 4.31
CA PRO A 48 7.74 -15.43 5.07
C PRO A 48 7.81 -13.96 4.63
N ASP A 49 8.58 -13.16 5.37
CA ASP A 49 8.81 -11.75 5.03
C ASP A 49 9.30 -11.61 3.58
N GLY A 50 8.68 -10.70 2.84
CA GLY A 50 9.01 -10.47 1.42
C GLY A 50 7.83 -9.98 0.60
N ILE A 51 8.05 -9.95 -0.72
CA ILE A 51 7.06 -9.54 -1.71
C ILE A 51 6.74 -10.68 -2.69
N TYR A 52 5.48 -10.84 -3.06
CA TYR A 52 4.98 -11.97 -3.83
C TYR A 52 3.86 -11.57 -4.75
N ILE A 53 3.60 -12.37 -5.78
CA ILE A 53 2.37 -12.28 -6.59
C ILE A 53 1.29 -13.10 -5.90
N ALA A 54 0.20 -12.45 -5.48
CA ALA A 54 -0.94 -13.07 -4.82
C ALA A 54 -1.97 -13.53 -5.85
N THR A 55 -2.47 -14.77 -5.71
CA THR A 55 -3.47 -15.36 -6.59
C THR A 55 -4.84 -15.47 -5.91
N LYS A 56 -5.86 -15.66 -6.71
CA LYS A 56 -7.25 -15.82 -6.25
C LYS A 56 -7.46 -17.04 -5.35
N SER A 57 -6.64 -18.08 -5.51
CA SER A 57 -6.64 -19.28 -4.68
C SER A 57 -5.90 -19.13 -3.34
N GLY A 58 -5.41 -17.92 -3.03
CA GLY A 58 -4.72 -17.61 -1.78
C GLY A 58 -3.25 -18.03 -1.74
N ASN A 59 -2.65 -18.32 -2.91
CA ASN A 59 -1.23 -18.60 -3.02
C ASN A 59 -0.41 -17.33 -3.27
N CYS A 60 0.82 -17.33 -2.76
CA CYS A 60 1.84 -16.32 -2.98
C CYS A 60 2.97 -16.93 -3.81
N TRP A 61 3.17 -16.44 -5.01
CA TRP A 61 4.20 -16.88 -5.93
C TRP A 61 5.39 -15.92 -5.88
N LYS A 62 6.60 -16.45 -5.86
CA LYS A 62 7.80 -15.65 -6.09
C LYS A 62 7.81 -15.19 -7.55
N GLU A 63 8.28 -13.97 -7.78
CA GLU A 63 8.27 -13.34 -9.10
C GLU A 63 8.95 -14.20 -10.18
N GLU A 64 10.12 -14.75 -9.88
CA GLU A 64 10.92 -15.55 -10.81
C GLU A 64 10.23 -16.82 -11.31
N TYR A 65 9.22 -17.31 -10.56
CA TYR A 65 8.46 -18.51 -10.93
C TYR A 65 7.03 -18.21 -11.42
N PHE A 66 6.64 -16.94 -11.49
CA PHE A 66 5.27 -16.59 -11.84
C PHE A 66 4.88 -16.99 -13.27
N SER A 67 5.84 -17.10 -14.20
CA SER A 67 5.58 -17.61 -15.55
C SER A 67 5.04 -19.05 -15.58
N GLU A 68 5.27 -19.82 -14.52
CA GLU A 68 4.76 -21.19 -14.35
C GLU A 68 3.37 -21.21 -13.70
N CYS A 69 2.94 -20.10 -13.11
CA CYS A 69 1.64 -19.96 -12.45
C CYS A 69 0.52 -19.94 -13.48
N LYS A 70 -0.48 -20.81 -13.27
CA LYS A 70 -1.69 -20.86 -14.11
C LYS A 70 -2.90 -20.21 -13.42
N GLU A 71 -2.71 -19.68 -12.21
CA GLU A 71 -3.76 -19.09 -11.40
C GLU A 71 -3.94 -17.60 -11.76
N GLU A 72 -5.15 -17.08 -11.52
CA GLU A 72 -5.42 -15.66 -11.70
C GLU A 72 -4.74 -14.84 -10.60
N ALA A 73 -3.84 -13.95 -10.99
CA ALA A 73 -3.26 -12.98 -10.07
C ALA A 73 -4.27 -11.88 -9.72
N VAL A 74 -4.34 -11.52 -8.44
CA VAL A 74 -5.27 -10.51 -7.91
C VAL A 74 -4.57 -9.27 -7.36
N GLY A 75 -3.27 -9.38 -7.08
CA GLY A 75 -2.47 -8.29 -6.53
C GLY A 75 -1.06 -8.73 -6.16
N ILE A 76 -0.37 -7.84 -5.47
CA ILE A 76 0.97 -8.07 -4.95
C ILE A 76 0.88 -8.17 -3.42
N ALA A 77 1.32 -9.30 -2.86
CA ALA A 77 1.37 -9.50 -1.42
C ALA A 77 2.68 -8.95 -0.85
N ILE A 78 2.59 -8.25 0.26
CA ILE A 78 3.72 -7.80 1.07
C ILE A 78 3.56 -8.40 2.46
N VAL A 79 4.60 -9.06 2.94
CA VAL A 79 4.67 -9.67 4.27
C VAL A 79 5.83 -9.07 5.03
N LYS A 80 5.59 -8.57 6.24
CA LYS A 80 6.61 -7.98 7.10
C LYS A 80 6.27 -8.22 8.57
N GLY A 81 7.02 -9.09 9.21
CA GLY A 81 6.76 -9.52 10.58
C GLY A 81 5.36 -10.14 10.75
N SER A 82 4.56 -9.55 11.63
CA SER A 82 3.17 -9.99 11.84
C SER A 82 2.16 -9.38 10.86
N HIS A 83 2.59 -8.43 10.02
CA HIS A 83 1.70 -7.73 9.09
C HIS A 83 1.82 -8.30 7.67
N ARG A 84 0.69 -8.46 7.03
CA ARG A 84 0.62 -8.92 5.65
C ARG A 84 -0.55 -8.28 4.94
N ILE A 85 -0.31 -7.80 3.73
CA ILE A 85 -1.32 -7.18 2.88
C ILE A 85 -1.19 -7.67 1.45
N ILE A 86 -2.30 -7.67 0.72
CA ILE A 86 -2.33 -7.82 -0.73
C ILE A 86 -2.71 -6.45 -1.31
N VAL A 87 -1.84 -5.84 -2.08
CA VAL A 87 -2.10 -4.61 -2.82
C VAL A 87 -2.87 -4.99 -4.08
N ASN A 88 -4.07 -4.45 -4.26
CA ASN A 88 -4.91 -4.76 -5.42
C ASN A 88 -4.19 -4.38 -6.73
N LYS A 89 -4.31 -5.21 -7.77
CA LYS A 89 -3.71 -4.95 -9.07
C LYS A 89 -4.24 -3.68 -9.75
N ASN A 90 -5.45 -3.23 -9.39
CA ASN A 90 -6.07 -2.02 -9.93
C ASN A 90 -6.23 -0.94 -8.85
N GLY A 91 -6.10 0.31 -9.23
CA GLY A 91 -6.40 1.47 -8.39
C GLY A 91 -7.68 2.17 -8.83
N SER A 92 -7.99 3.31 -8.23
CA SER A 92 -9.07 4.19 -8.71
C SER A 92 -8.69 4.78 -10.07
N ASP A 93 -9.67 4.92 -10.97
CA ASP A 93 -9.50 5.51 -12.31
C ASP A 93 -9.27 7.02 -12.23
N LYS A 94 -9.58 7.62 -11.08
CA LYS A 94 -9.46 9.04 -10.78
C LYS A 94 -9.23 9.26 -9.30
N GLU A 95 -8.77 10.44 -8.96
CA GLU A 95 -8.69 10.87 -7.57
C GLU A 95 -10.09 11.03 -6.98
N LEU A 96 -10.23 10.66 -5.71
CA LEU A 96 -11.50 10.64 -4.97
C LEU A 96 -11.35 11.42 -3.67
N PRO A 97 -12.41 12.10 -3.18
CA PRO A 97 -12.42 12.65 -1.83
C PRO A 97 -12.57 11.52 -0.80
N LEU A 98 -12.03 11.75 0.39
CA LEU A 98 -12.19 10.78 1.47
C LEU A 98 -13.55 10.92 2.16
N LEU A 99 -13.95 12.15 2.50
CA LEU A 99 -15.26 12.49 3.11
C LEU A 99 -15.70 13.88 2.69
N ASP A 100 -17.00 14.15 2.81
CA ASP A 100 -17.58 15.49 2.65
C ASP A 100 -17.12 16.44 3.77
N SER A 101 -17.24 17.76 3.53
CA SER A 101 -16.72 18.81 4.41
C SER A 101 -17.38 18.90 5.78
N ASP A 102 -18.63 18.52 5.87
CA ASP A 102 -19.48 18.59 7.09
C ASP A 102 -19.33 17.36 7.99
N LYS A 103 -18.76 16.27 7.46
CA LYS A 103 -18.62 15.01 8.17
C LYS A 103 -17.31 14.95 8.98
N VAL A 104 -17.38 14.30 10.12
CA VAL A 104 -16.21 14.00 10.95
C VAL A 104 -16.26 12.52 11.31
N SER A 105 -15.32 11.76 10.81
CA SER A 105 -15.20 10.33 11.17
C SER A 105 -14.95 10.19 12.67
N GLY A 106 -15.56 9.20 13.31
CA GLY A 106 -15.31 8.84 14.71
C GLY A 106 -13.96 8.16 14.96
N LEU A 107 -13.09 8.07 13.95
CA LEU A 107 -11.80 7.39 14.02
C LEU A 107 -10.87 8.02 15.04
N LYS A 108 -9.99 7.19 15.63
CA LYS A 108 -8.91 7.64 16.51
C LYS A 108 -8.01 8.65 15.76
N ILE A 109 -7.64 9.73 16.45
CA ILE A 109 -6.69 10.72 15.95
C ILE A 109 -5.27 10.27 16.28
N HIS A 110 -4.39 10.31 15.27
CA HIS A 110 -2.95 10.10 15.38
C HIS A 110 -2.25 11.43 15.15
N SER A 111 -1.86 12.11 16.23
CA SER A 111 -1.42 13.50 16.21
C SER A 111 -0.04 13.73 15.57
N THR A 112 0.69 12.68 15.24
CA THR A 112 2.01 12.74 14.59
C THR A 112 2.11 11.73 13.45
N TYR A 113 2.98 11.99 12.47
CA TYR A 113 3.26 11.03 11.39
C TYR A 113 3.82 9.70 11.94
N ARG A 114 4.62 9.77 13.00
CA ARG A 114 5.14 8.58 13.69
C ARG A 114 4.05 7.70 14.30
N GLU A 115 2.95 8.29 14.75
CA GLU A 115 1.78 7.54 15.21
C GLU A 115 0.97 6.99 14.03
N CYS A 116 0.83 7.77 12.95
CA CYS A 116 0.10 7.33 11.75
C CYS A 116 0.70 6.05 11.15
N VAL A 117 2.03 5.96 11.02
CA VAL A 117 2.70 4.76 10.46
C VAL A 117 2.70 3.55 11.41
N LYS A 118 2.15 3.68 12.61
CA LYS A 118 1.90 2.57 13.54
C LYS A 118 0.45 2.11 13.55
N ASP A 119 -0.42 2.75 12.80
CA ASP A 119 -1.80 2.32 12.63
C ASP A 119 -1.87 1.23 11.56
N PHE A 120 -2.35 0.05 11.93
CA PHE A 120 -2.60 -1.10 11.07
C PHE A 120 -4.09 -1.51 11.07
N ASN A 121 -5.00 -0.55 11.34
CA ASN A 121 -6.43 -0.81 11.39
C ASN A 121 -7.15 -0.39 10.10
N GLY A 122 -6.52 -0.58 8.93
CA GLY A 122 -7.05 -0.11 7.65
C GLY A 122 -8.47 -0.60 7.35
N TYR A 123 -8.76 -1.88 7.65
CA TYR A 123 -10.09 -2.45 7.46
C TYR A 123 -11.15 -1.75 8.32
N ASP A 124 -10.94 -1.68 9.63
CA ASP A 124 -11.90 -1.07 10.57
C ASP A 124 -12.07 0.44 10.31
N ASN A 125 -10.97 1.12 10.00
CA ASN A 125 -11.01 2.53 9.61
C ASN A 125 -11.87 2.73 8.35
N THR A 126 -11.76 1.84 7.37
CA THR A 126 -12.54 1.91 6.12
C THR A 126 -14.02 1.65 6.37
N GLU A 127 -14.37 0.66 7.22
CA GLU A 127 -15.76 0.41 7.61
C GLU A 127 -16.37 1.65 8.29
N ALA A 128 -15.61 2.29 9.19
CA ALA A 128 -16.07 3.53 9.81
C ALA A 128 -16.24 4.68 8.80
N LEU A 129 -15.31 4.84 7.84
CA LEU A 129 -15.43 5.83 6.77
C LEU A 129 -16.64 5.56 5.86
N LEU A 130 -16.90 4.29 5.56
CA LEU A 130 -18.04 3.86 4.75
C LEU A 130 -19.38 4.26 5.41
N ALA A 131 -19.49 4.13 6.74
CA ALA A 131 -20.67 4.55 7.48
C ALA A 131 -20.96 6.05 7.36
N PHE A 132 -19.98 6.87 7.01
CA PHE A 132 -20.11 8.30 6.71
C PHE A 132 -20.24 8.60 5.21
N GLY A 133 -20.33 7.57 4.35
CA GLY A 133 -20.50 7.72 2.89
C GLY A 133 -19.21 8.20 2.22
N SER A 134 -18.06 7.63 2.58
CA SER A 134 -16.77 7.89 1.95
C SER A 134 -16.69 7.38 0.51
N PRO A 135 -16.53 8.24 -0.51
CA PRO A 135 -16.37 7.77 -1.90
C PRO A 135 -15.14 6.87 -2.09
N ALA A 136 -14.04 7.15 -1.39
CA ALA A 136 -12.84 6.33 -1.41
C ALA A 136 -13.08 4.93 -0.80
N ALA A 137 -13.83 4.83 0.32
CA ALA A 137 -14.18 3.56 0.93
C ALA A 137 -15.17 2.76 0.05
N GLU A 138 -16.16 3.42 -0.55
CA GLU A 138 -17.08 2.80 -1.50
C GLU A 138 -16.36 2.21 -2.71
N PHE A 139 -15.34 2.92 -3.24
CA PHE A 139 -14.50 2.39 -4.30
C PHE A 139 -13.85 1.06 -3.89
N CYS A 140 -13.23 1.00 -2.72
CA CYS A 140 -12.61 -0.23 -2.24
C CYS A 140 -13.63 -1.38 -2.11
N LYS A 141 -14.81 -1.11 -1.54
CA LYS A 141 -15.85 -2.14 -1.35
C LYS A 141 -16.48 -2.64 -2.64
N LYS A 142 -16.47 -1.87 -3.72
CA LYS A 142 -16.87 -2.33 -5.06
C LYS A 142 -15.93 -3.40 -5.64
N LEU A 143 -14.68 -3.43 -5.21
CA LEU A 143 -13.72 -4.48 -5.58
C LEU A 143 -13.97 -5.80 -4.84
N GLY A 144 -14.72 -5.77 -3.74
CA GLY A 144 -15.05 -6.90 -2.87
C GLY A 144 -15.01 -6.48 -1.40
N LYS A 145 -15.72 -7.22 -0.54
CA LYS A 145 -15.87 -6.88 0.89
C LYS A 145 -14.54 -6.80 1.66
N GLN A 146 -13.56 -7.60 1.28
CA GLN A 146 -12.24 -7.69 1.90
C GLN A 146 -11.33 -6.51 1.57
N TRP A 147 -11.64 -5.74 0.52
CA TRP A 147 -10.80 -4.63 0.07
C TRP A 147 -11.10 -3.36 0.88
N TYR A 148 -10.05 -2.64 1.25
CA TYR A 148 -10.15 -1.44 2.08
C TYR A 148 -9.05 -0.43 1.75
N ILE A 149 -9.20 0.81 2.24
CA ILE A 149 -8.18 1.86 2.12
C ILE A 149 -7.05 1.53 3.11
N PRO A 150 -5.79 1.42 2.68
CA PRO A 150 -4.69 1.11 3.59
C PRO A 150 -4.61 2.13 4.73
N SER A 151 -4.26 1.67 5.93
CA SER A 151 -3.86 2.52 7.04
C SER A 151 -2.48 3.13 6.81
N GLY A 152 -2.05 4.02 7.69
CA GLY A 152 -0.72 4.66 7.59
C GLY A 152 0.43 3.67 7.68
N GLY A 153 0.33 2.62 8.51
CA GLY A 153 1.33 1.56 8.62
C GLY A 153 1.38 0.67 7.38
N GLU A 154 0.22 0.35 6.81
CA GLU A 154 0.14 -0.42 5.58
C GLU A 154 0.66 0.38 4.37
N MET A 155 0.40 1.70 4.33
CA MET A 155 0.99 2.60 3.33
C MET A 155 2.52 2.67 3.45
N ASP A 156 3.06 2.68 4.68
CA ASP A 156 4.49 2.67 4.95
C ASP A 156 5.14 1.37 4.47
N MET A 157 4.46 0.22 4.66
CA MET A 157 4.88 -1.05 4.06
C MET A 157 4.89 -1.00 2.53
N MET A 158 3.86 -0.42 1.91
CA MET A 158 3.81 -0.28 0.44
C MET A 158 4.95 0.61 -0.07
N ASP A 159 5.27 1.72 0.59
CA ASP A 159 6.35 2.64 0.21
C ASP A 159 7.73 1.96 0.26
N GLU A 160 7.95 1.10 1.25
CA GLU A 160 9.20 0.34 1.38
C GLU A 160 9.46 -0.60 0.19
N TYR A 161 8.40 -1.15 -0.41
CA TYR A 161 8.44 -2.00 -1.60
C TYR A 161 7.98 -1.28 -2.87
N GLY A 162 8.07 0.06 -2.89
CA GLY A 162 7.52 0.88 -3.96
C GLY A 162 8.04 0.54 -5.36
N ASP A 163 9.36 0.38 -5.50
CA ASP A 163 10.00 0.02 -6.78
C ASP A 163 9.56 -1.37 -7.26
N ASP A 164 9.39 -2.31 -6.32
CA ASP A 164 8.92 -3.67 -6.64
C ASP A 164 7.44 -3.66 -7.04
N LEU A 165 6.60 -2.89 -6.36
CA LEU A 165 5.19 -2.73 -6.73
C LEU A 165 5.03 -2.14 -8.14
N ASP A 166 5.79 -1.08 -8.45
CA ASP A 166 5.73 -0.44 -9.77
C ASP A 166 6.20 -1.37 -10.89
N ARG A 167 7.12 -2.30 -10.59
CA ARG A 167 7.61 -3.31 -11.53
C ARG A 167 6.67 -4.52 -11.65
N MET A 168 6.16 -5.04 -10.53
CA MET A 168 5.42 -6.31 -10.51
C MET A 168 3.94 -6.15 -10.90
N LEU A 169 3.30 -5.01 -10.60
CA LEU A 169 1.90 -4.80 -10.97
C LEU A 169 1.64 -4.94 -12.48
N PRO A 170 2.43 -4.34 -13.39
CA PRO A 170 2.26 -4.57 -14.83
C PRO A 170 2.43 -6.03 -15.26
N MET A 171 3.29 -6.81 -14.60
CA MET A 171 3.52 -8.22 -14.92
C MET A 171 2.28 -9.08 -14.75
N ILE A 172 1.38 -8.69 -13.85
CA ILE A 172 0.12 -9.39 -13.58
C ILE A 172 -1.09 -8.74 -14.29
N GLY A 173 -0.83 -7.86 -15.27
CA GLY A 173 -1.89 -7.12 -15.96
C GLY A 173 -2.55 -6.04 -15.11
N GLY A 174 -1.90 -5.62 -14.04
CA GLY A 174 -2.34 -4.53 -13.18
C GLY A 174 -1.82 -3.17 -13.64
N VAL A 175 -2.24 -2.12 -12.93
CA VAL A 175 -1.85 -0.73 -13.19
C VAL A 175 -0.87 -0.27 -12.12
N PRO A 176 0.30 0.31 -12.48
CA PRO A 176 1.19 0.95 -11.51
C PRO A 176 0.46 1.97 -10.63
N LEU A 177 0.99 2.28 -9.46
CA LEU A 177 0.44 3.36 -8.66
C LEU A 177 0.74 4.71 -9.35
N PRO A 178 -0.26 5.56 -9.58
CA PRO A 178 -0.03 6.90 -10.10
C PRO A 178 0.89 7.69 -9.18
N LYS A 179 1.79 8.51 -9.74
CA LYS A 179 2.56 9.45 -8.93
C LYS A 179 1.65 10.52 -8.34
N GLY A 180 1.93 10.91 -7.12
CA GLY A 180 1.14 11.88 -6.37
C GLY A 180 0.51 11.32 -5.10
N TRP A 181 -0.39 12.10 -4.52
CA TRP A 181 -0.96 11.82 -3.21
C TRP A 181 -1.94 10.65 -3.22
N HIS A 182 -1.75 9.72 -2.29
CA HIS A 182 -2.64 8.58 -2.03
C HIS A 182 -3.25 8.68 -0.65
N TRP A 183 -4.54 8.38 -0.55
CA TRP A 183 -5.24 8.31 0.73
C TRP A 183 -4.80 7.13 1.57
N SER A 184 -4.55 7.38 2.86
CA SER A 184 -4.71 6.35 3.88
C SER A 184 -6.03 6.56 4.63
N SER A 185 -6.49 5.49 5.30
CA SER A 185 -7.66 5.55 6.18
C SER A 185 -7.33 6.15 7.56
N THR A 186 -6.06 6.35 7.89
CA THR A 186 -5.60 6.83 9.20
C THR A 186 -5.90 8.32 9.38
N ARG A 187 -6.64 8.65 10.45
CA ARG A 187 -7.01 10.02 10.78
C ARG A 187 -5.89 10.74 11.50
N TYR A 188 -5.47 11.89 10.97
CA TYR A 188 -4.43 12.74 11.57
C TYR A 188 -5.00 13.80 12.52
N SER A 189 -6.13 14.43 12.15
CA SER A 189 -6.81 15.45 12.97
C SER A 189 -8.32 15.42 12.73
N SER A 190 -9.06 16.42 13.19
CA SER A 190 -10.51 16.45 13.05
C SER A 190 -11.02 16.22 11.63
N LYS A 191 -10.39 16.83 10.63
CA LYS A 191 -10.76 16.76 9.20
C LYS A 191 -9.58 16.46 8.28
N ARG A 192 -8.48 15.92 8.82
CA ARG A 192 -7.28 15.57 8.04
C ARG A 192 -6.95 14.11 8.22
N HIS A 193 -6.55 13.47 7.13
CA HIS A 193 -6.08 12.09 7.10
C HIS A 193 -4.65 12.03 6.56
N PHE A 194 -3.91 11.04 7.00
CA PHE A 194 -2.56 10.78 6.53
C PHE A 194 -2.58 10.43 5.04
N VAL A 195 -1.62 10.94 4.30
CA VAL A 195 -1.41 10.69 2.87
C VAL A 195 0.07 10.45 2.59
N LEU A 196 0.33 9.69 1.53
CA LEU A 196 1.67 9.43 1.03
C LEU A 196 1.74 9.85 -0.44
N ASP A 197 2.79 10.57 -0.81
CA ASP A 197 3.07 10.92 -2.20
C ASP A 197 3.85 9.77 -2.85
N TRP A 198 3.18 9.04 -3.74
CA TRP A 198 3.78 7.93 -4.46
C TRP A 198 4.78 8.43 -5.51
N GLY A 199 6.00 7.94 -5.43
CA GLY A 199 7.11 8.31 -6.29
C GLY A 199 8.20 9.13 -5.61
N CYS A 200 7.90 9.86 -4.50
CA CYS A 200 8.93 10.51 -3.69
C CYS A 200 8.92 10.07 -2.22
N GLY A 201 7.92 9.28 -1.78
CA GLY A 201 7.80 8.79 -0.40
C GLY A 201 7.52 9.89 0.62
N TYR A 202 7.05 11.07 0.18
CA TYR A 202 6.77 12.17 1.10
C TYR A 202 5.46 11.92 1.86
N ARG A 203 5.50 12.09 3.17
CA ARG A 203 4.37 11.88 4.08
C ARG A 203 3.77 13.21 4.50
N ALA A 204 2.45 13.34 4.40
CA ALA A 204 1.71 14.55 4.78
C ALA A 204 0.35 14.21 5.40
N CYS A 205 -0.47 15.23 5.64
CA CYS A 205 -1.87 15.07 5.94
C CYS A 205 -2.71 15.95 5.02
N SER A 206 -3.72 15.37 4.38
CA SER A 206 -4.63 16.06 3.48
C SER A 206 -6.00 16.28 4.11
N VAL A 207 -6.65 17.39 3.76
CA VAL A 207 -8.03 17.65 4.16
C VAL A 207 -8.95 16.69 3.42
N GLN A 208 -9.87 16.04 4.12
CA GLN A 208 -10.70 14.94 3.63
C GLN A 208 -11.54 15.25 2.37
N ILE A 209 -11.82 16.52 2.08
CA ILE A 209 -12.55 16.96 0.87
C ILE A 209 -11.67 17.05 -0.38
N PHE A 210 -10.34 17.08 -0.22
CA PHE A 210 -9.45 17.07 -1.37
C PHE A 210 -9.52 15.71 -2.05
N ILE A 211 -9.13 15.68 -3.31
CA ILE A 211 -9.10 14.46 -4.10
C ILE A 211 -7.68 13.91 -4.12
N ASN A 212 -7.54 12.61 -3.89
CA ASN A 212 -6.29 11.87 -3.99
C ASN A 212 -6.55 10.47 -4.56
N TRP A 213 -5.51 9.80 -5.01
CA TRP A 213 -5.58 8.43 -5.50
C TRP A 213 -5.95 7.44 -4.41
N VAL A 214 -6.59 6.34 -4.79
CA VAL A 214 -6.92 5.23 -3.89
C VAL A 214 -6.37 3.92 -4.46
N ARG A 215 -5.55 3.24 -3.68
CA ARG A 215 -5.14 1.86 -3.92
C ARG A 215 -5.69 0.99 -2.80
N ALA A 216 -6.57 0.06 -3.13
CA ALA A 216 -7.12 -0.84 -2.14
C ALA A 216 -6.12 -1.93 -1.74
N VAL A 217 -6.18 -2.34 -0.48
CA VAL A 217 -5.43 -3.49 0.06
C VAL A 217 -6.38 -4.48 0.73
N SER A 218 -5.91 -5.71 0.97
CA SER A 218 -6.60 -6.74 1.74
C SER A 218 -5.60 -7.45 2.65
N ALA A 219 -5.98 -7.68 3.91
CA ALA A 219 -5.18 -8.46 4.86
C ALA A 219 -5.62 -9.93 4.95
N VAL A 220 -6.61 -10.35 4.18
CA VAL A 220 -7.13 -11.71 4.17
C VAL A 220 -6.87 -12.39 2.83
N SER A 221 -6.68 -13.71 2.88
CA SER A 221 -6.60 -14.55 1.68
C SER A 221 -7.96 -14.56 0.98
N LEU A 222 -7.93 -14.51 -0.36
CA LEU A 222 -9.15 -14.42 -1.18
C LEU A 222 -9.87 -15.77 -1.35
N ASP A 223 -9.25 -16.86 -0.92
CA ASP A 223 -9.86 -18.21 -0.91
C ASP A 223 -10.80 -18.45 0.29
N SER A 224 -10.82 -17.54 1.26
CA SER A 224 -11.69 -17.59 2.44
C SER A 224 -13.04 -16.91 2.24
N LEU A 225 -13.42 -16.63 1.01
CA LEU A 225 -14.67 -16.02 0.58
C LEU A 225 -15.45 -16.99 -0.29
#